data_88e2ed311fcace3894f70f1c5ea343ed
#
_entry.id   88e2ed311fcace3894f70f1c5ea343ed
#
_cell.length_a   1.000
_cell.length_b   1.000
_cell.length_c   1.000
_cell.angle_alpha   90.00
_cell.angle_beta   90.00
_cell.angle_gamma   90.00
#
_symmetry.space_group_name_H-M   'P 1'
#
loop_
_entity.id
_entity.type
_entity.pdbx_description
1 polymer ?
#
loop_
_entity_poly.entity_id
_entity_poly.type
_entity_poly.pdbx_seq_one_letter_code
_entity_poly.pdbx_strand_id
1 'polypeptide(L)'
;MLKLSASTSKSKKISKLLPITIIGMGLTTAMTLPAQAADVIYHGNFCTPNRTSVNRVEFNQFGVHNTSSGSSASVQCPFNLPFSAVLKVTDVWLTVYDRNPTTNIECTLRGVGLEGSTIWTRTAFSSGSSPVHQFLSFDPPSTSVATMNMSCTIPTATTNGVSHITTYRLMTTP
;
A
#
# COMPACT_ATOMS: atom_id res chain seq x y z
N MET A 1 24.78 27.49 38.42
CA MET A 1 26.17 27.06 38.73
C MET A 1 26.13 25.60 39.17
N LEU A 2 26.45 24.68 38.28
CA LEU A 2 26.55 23.24 38.60
C LEU A 2 27.98 22.81 38.21
N LYS A 3 28.71 22.35 39.22
CA LYS A 3 30.10 21.87 39.13
C LYS A 3 30.10 20.45 38.54
N LEU A 4 30.81 20.25 37.42
CA LEU A 4 31.18 18.93 36.91
C LEU A 4 32.43 18.44 37.67
N SER A 5 32.33 17.24 38.25
CA SER A 5 33.44 16.51 38.87
C SER A 5 34.03 15.53 37.85
N ALA A 6 35.29 15.65 37.59
CA ALA A 6 36.05 14.75 36.72
C ALA A 6 36.61 13.58 37.54
N SER A 7 36.30 12.34 37.15
CA SER A 7 36.86 11.13 37.72
C SER A 7 37.98 10.60 36.79
N THR A 8 39.20 10.61 37.28
CA THR A 8 40.39 10.02 36.67
C THR A 8 40.50 8.55 37.05
N SER A 9 40.37 7.64 36.10
CA SER A 9 40.65 6.22 36.28
C SER A 9 42.06 5.87 35.77
N LYS A 10 42.86 5.30 36.66
CA LYS A 10 44.24 4.87 36.41
C LYS A 10 44.28 3.55 35.62
N SER A 11 45.00 3.58 34.48
CA SER A 11 45.31 2.43 33.67
C SER A 11 46.33 1.51 34.37
N LYS A 12 45.98 0.21 34.52
CA LYS A 12 46.90 -0.86 34.89
C LYS A 12 47.41 -1.56 33.61
N LYS A 13 48.74 -1.53 33.43
CA LYS A 13 49.47 -2.33 32.45
C LYS A 13 49.32 -3.83 32.80
N ILE A 14 48.91 -4.63 31.84
CA ILE A 14 49.06 -6.08 31.90
C ILE A 14 49.67 -6.58 30.58
N SER A 15 50.64 -7.45 30.82
CA SER A 15 51.64 -8.00 29.93
C SER A 15 51.13 -8.83 28.76
N LYS A 16 51.90 -8.78 27.67
CA LYS A 16 52.33 -9.81 26.70
C LYS A 16 51.49 -11.13 26.70
N LEU A 17 50.74 -11.32 25.64
CA LEU A 17 50.36 -12.63 25.16
C LEU A 17 50.48 -12.70 23.63
N LEU A 18 51.00 -13.85 23.16
CA LEU A 18 51.41 -14.21 21.81
C LEU A 18 50.31 -13.99 20.75
N PRO A 19 50.70 -13.79 19.48
CA PRO A 19 49.77 -13.77 18.38
C PRO A 19 49.43 -15.20 17.97
N ILE A 20 48.21 -15.65 18.27
CA ILE A 20 47.62 -16.82 17.63
C ILE A 20 46.95 -16.31 16.34
N THR A 21 47.64 -16.56 15.24
CA THR A 21 47.07 -16.32 13.89
C THR A 21 46.06 -17.43 13.60
N ILE A 22 44.80 -17.19 13.91
CA ILE A 22 43.68 -18.01 13.43
C ILE A 22 43.27 -17.44 12.07
N ILE A 23 43.76 -18.06 10.99
CA ILE A 23 43.22 -17.88 9.65
C ILE A 23 41.88 -18.59 9.60
N GLY A 24 40.84 -17.94 10.11
CA GLY A 24 39.47 -18.35 9.92
C GLY A 24 39.01 -17.90 8.54
N MET A 25 39.09 -18.75 7.52
CA MET A 25 38.32 -18.60 6.30
C MET A 25 36.84 -18.71 6.67
N GLY A 26 36.26 -17.61 7.10
CA GLY A 26 34.80 -17.47 7.24
C GLY A 26 34.18 -17.44 5.86
N LEU A 27 33.73 -18.60 5.37
CA LEU A 27 32.79 -18.67 4.26
C LEU A 27 31.50 -18.03 4.76
N THR A 28 31.35 -16.72 4.56
CA THR A 28 30.07 -16.05 4.70
C THR A 28 29.22 -16.50 3.52
N THR A 29 28.51 -17.61 3.68
CA THR A 29 27.38 -17.94 2.81
C THR A 29 26.35 -16.86 3.07
N ALA A 30 26.30 -15.87 2.18
CA ALA A 30 25.17 -14.94 2.14
C ALA A 30 23.92 -15.81 1.89
N MET A 31 23.16 -16.06 2.95
CA MET A 31 21.83 -16.65 2.83
C MET A 31 20.97 -15.63 2.08
N THR A 32 20.87 -15.78 0.77
CA THR A 32 19.85 -15.11 -0.03
C THR A 32 18.51 -15.67 0.40
N LEU A 33 17.83 -14.97 1.30
CA LEU A 33 16.45 -15.29 1.61
C LEU A 33 15.66 -15.24 0.29
N PRO A 34 14.94 -16.30 -0.08
CA PRO A 34 14.12 -16.26 -1.26
C PRO A 34 13.12 -15.12 -1.10
N ALA A 35 13.04 -14.26 -2.09
CA ALA A 35 12.00 -13.25 -2.14
C ALA A 35 10.65 -14.01 -2.15
N GLN A 36 9.82 -13.76 -1.14
CA GLN A 36 8.54 -14.43 -1.02
C GLN A 36 7.47 -13.64 -1.78
N ALA A 37 6.60 -14.38 -2.48
CA ALA A 37 5.37 -13.81 -3.00
C ALA A 37 4.58 -13.21 -1.83
N ALA A 38 4.17 -11.96 -1.96
CA ALA A 38 3.34 -11.30 -0.97
C ALA A 38 1.90 -11.22 -1.46
N ASP A 39 0.98 -11.53 -0.55
CA ASP A 39 -0.46 -11.36 -0.70
C ASP A 39 -0.91 -10.45 0.42
N VAL A 40 -1.24 -9.21 0.09
CA VAL A 40 -1.57 -8.18 1.08
C VAL A 40 -2.98 -7.66 0.83
N ILE A 41 -3.80 -7.73 1.88
CA ILE A 41 -5.17 -7.20 1.86
C ILE A 41 -5.21 -5.92 2.69
N TYR A 42 -5.76 -4.87 2.09
CA TYR A 42 -6.00 -3.58 2.72
C TYR A 42 -7.49 -3.37 2.91
N HIS A 43 -7.88 -2.77 4.01
CA HIS A 43 -9.25 -2.34 4.23
C HIS A 43 -9.50 -0.98 3.54
N GLY A 44 -10.72 -0.72 3.06
CA GLY A 44 -11.09 0.53 2.39
C GLY A 44 -10.86 1.78 3.25
N ASN A 45 -10.78 1.64 4.57
CA ASN A 45 -10.48 2.74 5.49
C ASN A 45 -9.04 3.29 5.39
N PHE A 46 -8.15 2.61 4.68
CA PHE A 46 -6.84 3.16 4.34
C PHE A 46 -6.88 4.14 3.16
N CYS A 47 -7.99 4.18 2.42
CA CYS A 47 -8.19 5.19 1.39
C CYS A 47 -8.37 6.56 2.04
N THR A 48 -7.84 7.60 1.42
CA THR A 48 -7.96 8.99 1.88
C THR A 48 -8.75 9.80 0.86
N PRO A 49 -9.70 10.65 1.30
CA PRO A 49 -10.45 11.49 0.36
C PRO A 49 -9.54 12.54 -0.27
N ASN A 50 -9.78 12.83 -1.54
CA ASN A 50 -9.20 13.99 -2.19
C ASN A 50 -9.72 15.27 -1.52
N ARG A 51 -8.94 16.36 -1.60
CA ARG A 51 -9.24 17.63 -0.94
C ARG A 51 -10.66 18.14 -1.15
N THR A 52 -11.21 17.93 -2.35
CA THR A 52 -12.58 18.34 -2.70
C THR A 52 -13.66 17.39 -2.21
N SER A 53 -13.29 16.23 -1.70
CA SER A 53 -14.20 15.15 -1.28
C SER A 53 -14.23 14.92 0.23
N VAL A 54 -13.46 15.65 1.02
CA VAL A 54 -13.30 15.45 2.48
C VAL A 54 -14.65 15.46 3.21
N ASN A 55 -15.56 16.37 2.85
CA ASN A 55 -16.87 16.50 3.50
C ASN A 55 -17.96 15.58 2.91
N ARG A 56 -17.59 14.67 2.00
CA ARG A 56 -18.51 13.75 1.32
C ARG A 56 -18.22 12.30 1.58
N VAL A 57 -17.09 12.06 2.23
CA VAL A 57 -16.57 10.71 2.49
C VAL A 57 -16.67 10.39 3.97
N GLU A 58 -17.25 9.26 4.28
CA GLU A 58 -17.25 8.69 5.63
C GLU A 58 -16.63 7.30 5.63
N PHE A 59 -16.17 6.90 6.81
CA PHE A 59 -15.52 5.62 7.07
C PHE A 59 -16.33 4.84 8.09
N ASN A 60 -16.54 3.57 7.82
CA ASN A 60 -17.22 2.67 8.74
C ASN A 60 -16.59 1.26 8.70
N GLN A 61 -17.19 0.31 9.40
CA GLN A 61 -16.71 -1.09 9.42
C GLN A 61 -16.72 -1.77 8.03
N PHE A 62 -17.44 -1.22 7.07
CA PHE A 62 -17.52 -1.76 5.70
C PHE A 62 -16.55 -1.10 4.73
N GLY A 63 -15.84 -0.04 5.14
CA GLY A 63 -14.88 0.68 4.31
C GLY A 63 -15.17 2.16 4.15
N VAL A 64 -14.74 2.72 3.03
CA VAL A 64 -14.93 4.13 2.65
C VAL A 64 -16.12 4.27 1.72
N HIS A 65 -16.98 5.25 1.99
CA HIS A 65 -18.19 5.48 1.19
C HIS A 65 -18.50 6.98 0.99
N ASN A 66 -19.28 7.26 -0.05
CA ASN A 66 -19.75 8.62 -0.33
C ASN A 66 -21.15 8.83 0.25
N THR A 67 -21.32 9.80 1.13
CA THR A 67 -22.60 10.17 1.75
C THR A 67 -23.36 11.25 0.99
N SER A 68 -22.71 11.90 0.03
CA SER A 68 -23.32 12.97 -0.76
C SER A 68 -24.32 12.44 -1.78
N SER A 69 -25.53 12.99 -1.80
CA SER A 69 -26.53 12.72 -2.84
C SER A 69 -26.36 13.59 -4.09
N GLY A 70 -25.56 14.65 -4.02
CA GLY A 70 -25.42 15.63 -5.11
C GLY A 70 -24.11 15.53 -5.91
N SER A 71 -23.10 14.86 -5.40
CA SER A 71 -21.78 14.81 -6.04
C SER A 71 -21.04 13.53 -5.74
N SER A 72 -20.31 13.01 -6.73
CA SER A 72 -19.37 11.90 -6.52
C SER A 72 -18.23 12.31 -5.60
N ALA A 73 -17.59 11.35 -4.98
CA ALA A 73 -16.40 11.54 -4.13
C ALA A 73 -15.20 10.81 -4.70
N SER A 74 -14.03 11.45 -4.67
CA SER A 74 -12.78 10.83 -5.08
C SER A 74 -11.92 10.50 -3.87
N VAL A 75 -11.35 9.31 -3.87
CA VAL A 75 -10.45 8.80 -2.83
C VAL A 75 -9.16 8.26 -3.45
N GLN A 76 -8.08 8.31 -2.67
CA GLN A 76 -6.79 7.70 -3.00
C GLN A 76 -6.55 6.53 -2.05
N CYS A 77 -6.29 5.36 -2.60
CA CYS A 77 -6.02 4.13 -1.86
C CYS A 77 -4.55 3.74 -2.05
N PRO A 78 -3.70 3.97 -1.04
CA PRO A 78 -2.27 3.71 -1.15
C PRO A 78 -1.95 2.22 -1.03
N PHE A 79 -0.90 1.78 -1.70
CA PHE A 79 -0.28 0.49 -1.50
C PHE A 79 1.06 0.68 -0.78
N ASN A 80 1.17 0.15 0.42
CA ASN A 80 2.42 0.15 1.17
C ASN A 80 3.29 -1.03 0.70
N LEU A 81 4.04 -0.82 -0.36
CA LEU A 81 5.00 -1.81 -0.84
C LEU A 81 6.27 -1.76 0.02
N PRO A 82 6.90 -2.91 0.33
CA PRO A 82 8.18 -2.92 1.01
C PRO A 82 9.23 -2.23 0.12
N PHE A 83 9.90 -1.22 0.67
CA PHE A 83 10.84 -0.32 -0.04
C PHE A 83 12.08 -0.99 -0.65
N SER A 84 12.32 -2.27 -0.43
CA SER A 84 13.59 -2.92 -0.76
C SER A 84 13.61 -3.69 -2.09
N ALA A 85 12.50 -3.79 -2.77
CA ALA A 85 12.45 -4.60 -4.00
C ALA A 85 11.59 -3.92 -5.07
N VAL A 86 12.10 -3.91 -6.27
CA VAL A 86 11.31 -3.67 -7.47
C VAL A 86 10.40 -4.90 -7.62
N LEU A 87 9.14 -4.75 -7.19
CA LEU A 87 8.21 -5.87 -7.14
C LEU A 87 7.51 -6.04 -8.48
N LYS A 88 7.36 -7.28 -8.89
CA LYS A 88 6.49 -7.66 -9.99
C LYS A 88 5.09 -7.88 -9.44
N VAL A 89 4.18 -6.98 -9.77
CA VAL A 89 2.77 -7.11 -9.41
C VAL A 89 2.13 -8.06 -10.41
N THR A 90 1.45 -9.08 -9.90
CA THR A 90 0.77 -10.09 -10.72
C THR A 90 -0.71 -9.86 -10.80
N ASP A 91 -1.31 -9.31 -9.73
CA ASP A 91 -2.75 -9.11 -9.67
C ASP A 91 -3.12 -8.05 -8.65
N VAL A 92 -4.16 -7.29 -8.94
CA VAL A 92 -4.77 -6.34 -8.01
C VAL A 92 -6.29 -6.47 -8.10
N TRP A 93 -6.92 -6.68 -6.96
CA TRP A 93 -8.37 -6.84 -6.85
C TRP A 93 -8.92 -5.82 -5.89
N LEU A 94 -10.10 -5.34 -6.20
CA LEU A 94 -10.84 -4.40 -5.38
C LEU A 94 -12.24 -4.96 -5.15
N THR A 95 -12.66 -5.00 -3.90
CA THR A 95 -14.03 -5.36 -3.52
C THR A 95 -14.83 -4.10 -3.29
N VAL A 96 -15.91 -3.94 -4.03
CA VAL A 96 -16.80 -2.78 -3.94
C VAL A 96 -18.24 -3.22 -3.74
N TYR A 97 -19.02 -2.29 -3.22
CA TYR A 97 -20.48 -2.44 -3.09
C TYR A 97 -21.09 -1.21 -3.76
N ASP A 98 -21.61 -1.39 -4.97
CA ASP A 98 -22.18 -0.31 -5.74
C ASP A 98 -23.71 -0.30 -5.62
N ARG A 99 -24.26 0.81 -5.14
CA ARG A 99 -25.70 1.03 -4.94
C ARG A 99 -26.28 2.07 -5.89
N ASN A 100 -25.45 2.63 -6.75
CA ASN A 100 -25.91 3.63 -7.70
C ASN A 100 -26.33 2.96 -9.01
N PRO A 101 -27.61 3.12 -9.47
CA PRO A 101 -28.09 2.46 -10.68
C PRO A 101 -27.63 3.11 -11.99
N THR A 102 -27.11 4.33 -11.92
CA THR A 102 -26.81 5.14 -13.12
C THR A 102 -25.33 5.45 -13.30
N THR A 103 -24.54 5.35 -12.21
CA THR A 103 -23.12 5.72 -12.23
C THR A 103 -22.33 4.65 -11.47
N ASN A 104 -21.30 4.12 -12.10
CA ASN A 104 -20.46 3.07 -11.51
C ASN A 104 -19.37 3.65 -10.59
N ILE A 105 -18.87 2.82 -9.68
CA ILE A 105 -17.57 3.06 -9.05
C ILE A 105 -16.52 2.88 -10.14
N GLU A 106 -15.68 3.89 -10.31
CA GLU A 106 -14.56 3.87 -11.24
C GLU A 106 -13.26 3.92 -10.45
N CYS A 107 -12.35 2.98 -10.68
CA CYS A 107 -11.04 2.96 -10.06
C CYS A 107 -9.93 2.89 -11.11
N THR A 108 -8.95 3.75 -10.96
CA THR A 108 -7.75 3.80 -11.81
C THR A 108 -6.53 3.45 -10.97
N LEU A 109 -5.86 2.36 -11.34
CA LEU A 109 -4.61 1.89 -10.78
C LEU A 109 -3.44 2.38 -11.63
N ARG A 110 -2.39 2.89 -10.99
CA ARG A 110 -1.17 3.38 -11.66
C ARG A 110 0.06 2.73 -11.06
N GLY A 111 0.90 2.18 -11.92
CA GLY A 111 2.26 1.77 -11.57
C GLY A 111 3.24 2.91 -11.84
N VAL A 112 4.10 3.19 -10.87
CA VAL A 112 5.03 4.32 -10.88
C VAL A 112 6.45 3.81 -10.76
N GLY A 113 7.36 4.32 -11.58
CA GLY A 113 8.78 4.00 -11.56
C GLY A 113 9.55 4.70 -10.45
N LEU A 114 10.83 4.36 -10.33
CA LEU A 114 11.74 4.96 -9.34
C LEU A 114 11.87 6.47 -9.48
N GLU A 115 11.73 6.99 -10.70
CA GLU A 115 11.81 8.43 -11.00
C GLU A 115 10.47 9.17 -10.81
N GLY A 116 9.45 8.49 -10.28
CA GLY A 116 8.12 9.07 -10.08
C GLY A 116 7.26 9.15 -11.35
N SER A 117 7.76 8.67 -12.49
CA SER A 117 6.99 8.62 -13.75
C SER A 117 5.96 7.49 -13.74
N THR A 118 4.77 7.73 -14.26
CA THR A 118 3.77 6.67 -14.46
C THR A 118 4.24 5.74 -15.59
N ILE A 119 4.43 4.45 -15.26
CA ILE A 119 4.84 3.43 -16.23
C ILE A 119 3.62 2.87 -16.95
N TRP A 120 2.53 2.64 -16.20
CA TRP A 120 1.28 2.12 -16.74
C TRP A 120 0.07 2.57 -15.92
N THR A 121 -1.09 2.46 -16.55
CA THR A 121 -2.39 2.77 -15.94
C THR A 121 -3.40 1.69 -16.34
N ARG A 122 -4.27 1.30 -15.41
CA ARG A 122 -5.39 0.39 -15.62
C ARG A 122 -6.62 0.96 -14.94
N THR A 123 -7.78 0.85 -15.59
CA THR A 123 -9.06 1.31 -15.05
C THR A 123 -10.05 0.17 -15.02
N ALA A 124 -10.80 0.05 -13.94
CA ALA A 124 -11.87 -0.91 -13.77
C ALA A 124 -13.11 -0.21 -13.21
N PHE A 125 -14.28 -0.77 -13.54
CA PHE A 125 -15.59 -0.22 -13.19
C PHE A 125 -16.44 -1.29 -12.51
N SER A 126 -17.28 -0.87 -11.56
CA SER A 126 -18.41 -1.69 -11.12
C SER A 126 -19.46 -1.81 -12.23
N SER A 127 -20.37 -2.73 -12.09
CA SER A 127 -21.43 -2.99 -13.08
C SER A 127 -22.81 -2.73 -12.48
N GLY A 128 -23.26 -1.48 -12.53
CA GLY A 128 -24.57 -1.05 -12.04
C GLY A 128 -24.82 -1.29 -10.55
N SER A 129 -26.02 -0.97 -10.08
CA SER A 129 -26.41 -1.21 -8.69
C SER A 129 -26.57 -2.70 -8.39
N SER A 130 -25.86 -3.17 -7.37
CA SER A 130 -25.89 -4.57 -6.92
C SER A 130 -26.13 -4.67 -5.41
N PRO A 131 -26.97 -5.60 -4.97
CA PRO A 131 -27.16 -5.88 -3.55
C PRO A 131 -26.01 -6.75 -2.96
N VAL A 132 -25.05 -7.12 -3.76
CA VAL A 132 -23.89 -7.94 -3.37
C VAL A 132 -22.59 -7.23 -3.75
N HIS A 133 -21.51 -7.65 -3.12
CA HIS A 133 -20.18 -7.18 -3.47
C HIS A 133 -19.80 -7.55 -4.92
N GLN A 134 -19.12 -6.64 -5.57
CA GLN A 134 -18.52 -6.85 -6.88
C GLN A 134 -16.99 -6.84 -6.74
N PHE A 135 -16.33 -7.62 -7.59
CA PHE A 135 -14.87 -7.68 -7.66
C PHE A 135 -14.39 -7.00 -8.93
N LEU A 136 -13.59 -5.98 -8.76
CA LEU A 136 -12.92 -5.30 -9.86
C LEU A 136 -11.49 -5.85 -9.93
N SER A 137 -11.13 -6.44 -11.08
CA SER A 137 -9.77 -6.92 -11.35
C SER A 137 -9.02 -5.92 -12.19
N PHE A 138 -7.74 -5.75 -11.88
CA PHE A 138 -6.80 -4.98 -12.68
C PHE A 138 -5.71 -5.95 -13.12
N ASP A 139 -5.49 -6.05 -14.43
CA ASP A 139 -4.41 -6.84 -15.01
C ASP A 139 -3.18 -5.93 -15.19
N PRO A 140 -2.31 -5.81 -14.17
CA PRO A 140 -1.10 -5.02 -14.32
C PRO A 140 -0.18 -5.72 -15.32
N PRO A 141 0.53 -4.96 -16.19
CA PRO A 141 1.54 -5.57 -17.03
C PRO A 141 2.65 -6.15 -16.14
N SER A 142 3.31 -7.20 -16.62
CA SER A 142 4.41 -7.86 -15.88
C SER A 142 5.67 -6.99 -15.74
N THR A 143 5.48 -5.69 -15.63
CA THR A 143 6.52 -4.68 -15.50
C THR A 143 6.73 -4.36 -14.03
N SER A 144 7.97 -4.31 -13.60
CA SER A 144 8.32 -3.94 -12.24
C SER A 144 8.01 -2.48 -11.95
N VAL A 145 7.50 -2.20 -10.74
CA VAL A 145 7.16 -0.86 -10.28
C VAL A 145 7.84 -0.56 -8.94
N ALA A 146 8.14 0.70 -8.69
CA ALA A 146 8.67 1.16 -7.42
C ALA A 146 7.56 1.41 -6.40
N THR A 147 6.41 1.90 -6.87
CA THR A 147 5.22 2.12 -6.05
C THR A 147 3.97 2.03 -6.91
N MET A 148 2.84 1.90 -6.23
CA MET A 148 1.52 1.96 -6.87
C MET A 148 0.59 2.87 -6.09
N ASN A 149 -0.36 3.45 -6.81
CA ASN A 149 -1.48 4.14 -6.22
C ASN A 149 -2.76 3.83 -6.98
N MET A 150 -3.87 3.83 -6.27
CA MET A 150 -5.18 3.66 -6.84
C MET A 150 -6.05 4.88 -6.50
N SER A 151 -6.67 5.46 -7.53
CA SER A 151 -7.61 6.55 -7.39
C SER A 151 -9.00 6.04 -7.74
N CYS A 152 -9.96 6.21 -6.86
CA CYS A 152 -11.34 5.78 -7.11
C CYS A 152 -12.31 6.96 -7.04
N THR A 153 -13.31 6.92 -7.90
CA THR A 153 -14.50 7.78 -7.85
C THR A 153 -15.68 6.95 -7.36
N ILE A 154 -16.24 7.33 -6.22
CA ILE A 154 -17.42 6.70 -5.62
C ILE A 154 -18.63 7.54 -6.01
N PRO A 155 -19.66 6.96 -6.66
CA PRO A 155 -20.84 7.69 -7.10
C PRO A 155 -21.63 8.28 -5.91
N THR A 156 -22.58 9.15 -6.23
CA THR A 156 -23.50 9.74 -5.26
C THR A 156 -24.31 8.69 -4.52
N ALA A 157 -24.64 8.99 -3.27
CA ALA A 157 -25.65 8.22 -2.53
C ALA A 157 -27.02 8.34 -3.24
N THR A 158 -27.78 7.26 -3.23
CA THR A 158 -29.11 7.16 -3.84
C THR A 158 -30.11 6.62 -2.84
N THR A 159 -31.39 6.54 -3.24
CA THR A 159 -32.42 5.86 -2.45
C THR A 159 -32.14 4.38 -2.23
N ASN A 160 -31.31 3.77 -3.08
CA ASN A 160 -30.86 2.38 -2.93
C ASN A 160 -29.75 2.22 -1.88
N GLY A 161 -29.20 3.33 -1.36
CA GLY A 161 -28.14 3.35 -0.36
C GLY A 161 -26.85 4.00 -0.86
N VAL A 162 -25.77 3.76 -0.14
CA VAL A 162 -24.45 4.31 -0.42
C VAL A 162 -23.54 3.27 -1.05
N SER A 163 -22.75 3.69 -2.03
CA SER A 163 -21.71 2.88 -2.64
C SER A 163 -20.41 3.00 -1.83
N HIS A 164 -19.66 1.91 -1.68
CA HIS A 164 -18.42 1.91 -0.90
C HIS A 164 -17.35 0.96 -1.44
N ILE A 165 -16.12 1.26 -1.07
CA ILE A 165 -14.95 0.42 -1.27
C ILE A 165 -14.68 -0.31 0.03
N THR A 166 -14.71 -1.64 0.00
CA THR A 166 -14.59 -2.48 1.18
C THR A 166 -13.14 -2.87 1.45
N THR A 167 -12.51 -3.51 0.48
CA THR A 167 -11.13 -3.99 0.57
C THR A 167 -10.44 -3.91 -0.78
N TYR A 168 -9.12 -3.84 -0.75
CA TYR A 168 -8.30 -4.03 -1.95
C TYR A 168 -7.12 -4.93 -1.63
N ARG A 169 -6.72 -5.73 -2.60
CA ARG A 169 -5.75 -6.81 -2.47
C ARG A 169 -4.68 -6.67 -3.51
N LEU A 170 -3.46 -6.87 -3.10
CA LEU A 170 -2.29 -6.87 -3.95
C LEU A 170 -1.61 -8.23 -3.88
N MET A 171 -1.33 -8.81 -5.04
CA MET A 171 -0.49 -9.99 -5.19
C MET A 171 0.79 -9.65 -5.92
N THR A 172 1.92 -10.09 -5.39
CA THR A 172 3.24 -9.89 -5.99
C THR A 172 3.96 -11.21 -6.10
N THR A 173 4.82 -11.32 -7.11
CA THR A 173 5.83 -12.38 -7.21
C THR A 173 7.21 -11.78 -7.06
N PRO A 174 8.18 -12.60 -6.63
CA PRO A 174 9.59 -12.21 -6.58
C PRO A 174 10.12 -11.82 -7.96
#